data_e360e6b4e44fcc6eed70f7d1813f1463
#
_entry.id   e360e6b4e44fcc6eed70f7d1813f1463
#
_cell.length_a   1.000
_cell.length_b   1.000
_cell.length_c   1.000
_cell.angle_alpha   90.00
_cell.angle_beta   90.00
_cell.angle_gamma   90.00
#
_symmetry.space_group_name_H-M   'P 1'
#
loop_
_entity.id
_entity.type
_entity.pdbx_description
1 polymer ?
#
loop_
_entity_poly.entity_id
_entity_poly.type
_entity_poly.pdbx_seq_one_letter_code
_entity_poly.pdbx_strand_id
1 'polypeptide(L)'
;MSESLGIACLRGLARRASRVVLVDAGMGGRKIKAGVLLGAGLALAGRLRREVSERRVGIVLPPGAGGAIANLACVLAGKTPVNLNFTSGRAASESAIRQAGIRTVISAKAMEEKVGEHFPQTERKLDLGVLLKEEKRKAIVWSVLALILPAKVLAWAANVSTAGGDDEAGLLFTSGSTGEPKGVVLTHRNILANLRQIDGVLGDLELKSLLGCLPLFHSFGFTVTLWWPLTGGPQVVTYPSPLDPQALGEVIGKYTVDLLVTTPTFLRMLMKRAGREKLGGLKMVVTGAEKLPAALREEFAQKIGITVHEGYGMTEGSPVIAVNRAGAERAGTVGKLVEGLEVRTVEEETGKELNRGEAGILEFRGPNIFPGYLGRPDLTEKVLQDGWYHSADFGRLDEDGFLTIEGRRARFSKIGGEMVPHGVIEEHLNEWLDRAGRVRGGGYEVMVTAVEDERKGEMLVVLHSCPMDGIEAERELRERGVPNLWIPKKFVRVGSVPILASGKLDLAAGRKLAGG
;
A
#
# COMPACT_ATOMS: atom_id res chain seq x y z
N MET A 1 2.71 -23.37 -19.43
CA MET A 1 1.64 -22.98 -18.48
C MET A 1 2.18 -21.81 -17.65
N SER A 2 1.49 -20.69 -17.64
CA SER A 2 1.84 -19.53 -16.82
C SER A 2 1.74 -19.90 -15.33
N GLU A 3 2.70 -19.45 -14.53
CA GLU A 3 2.76 -19.78 -13.11
C GLU A 3 1.59 -19.17 -12.33
N SER A 4 1.01 -19.91 -11.38
CA SER A 4 0.01 -19.38 -10.46
C SER A 4 0.64 -18.92 -9.16
N LEU A 5 0.07 -17.88 -8.53
CA LEU A 5 0.51 -17.36 -7.22
C LEU A 5 0.45 -18.46 -6.14
N GLY A 6 -0.59 -19.29 -6.17
CA GLY A 6 -0.72 -20.44 -5.26
C GLY A 6 0.43 -21.45 -5.39
N ILE A 7 0.83 -21.78 -6.63
CA ILE A 7 1.97 -22.68 -6.90
C ILE A 7 3.29 -22.02 -6.49
N ALA A 8 3.47 -20.72 -6.75
CA ALA A 8 4.66 -19.99 -6.32
C ALA A 8 4.81 -19.98 -4.79
N CYS A 9 3.73 -19.69 -4.06
CA CYS A 9 3.69 -19.76 -2.59
C CYS A 9 3.98 -21.19 -2.08
N LEU A 10 3.32 -22.21 -2.65
CA LEU A 10 3.55 -23.61 -2.28
C LEU A 10 5.04 -23.96 -2.45
N ARG A 11 5.63 -23.62 -3.60
CA ARG A 11 7.04 -23.89 -3.90
C ARG A 11 7.95 -23.17 -2.92
N GLY A 12 7.72 -21.87 -2.69
CA GLY A 12 8.51 -21.05 -1.77
C GLY A 12 8.46 -21.55 -0.33
N LEU A 13 7.29 -21.98 0.14
CA LEU A 13 7.10 -22.52 1.50
C LEU A 13 7.65 -23.94 1.64
N ALA A 14 7.41 -24.82 0.67
CA ALA A 14 7.90 -26.22 0.71
C ALA A 14 9.44 -26.29 0.73
N ARG A 15 10.14 -25.43 -0.07
CA ARG A 15 11.62 -25.36 -0.06
C ARG A 15 12.20 -24.96 1.30
N ARG A 16 11.40 -24.32 2.15
CA ARG A 16 11.79 -23.79 3.47
C ARG A 16 10.95 -24.39 4.60
N ALA A 17 10.35 -25.59 4.40
CA ALA A 17 9.33 -26.16 5.27
C ALA A 17 9.73 -26.22 6.76
N SER A 18 11.02 -26.46 7.07
CA SER A 18 11.55 -26.49 8.43
C SER A 18 11.90 -25.11 9.01
N ARG A 19 12.00 -24.06 8.17
CA ARG A 19 12.39 -22.71 8.60
C ARG A 19 11.19 -21.92 9.11
N VAL A 20 11.42 -21.03 10.08
CA VAL A 20 10.44 -20.04 10.51
C VAL A 20 10.34 -18.97 9.43
N VAL A 21 9.14 -18.76 8.89
CA VAL A 21 8.87 -17.76 7.83
C VAL A 21 7.97 -16.65 8.30
N LEU A 22 7.29 -16.85 9.43
CA LEU A 22 6.41 -15.84 10.02
C LEU A 22 6.57 -15.87 11.54
N VAL A 23 6.73 -14.67 12.13
CA VAL A 23 6.65 -14.43 13.57
C VAL A 23 5.44 -13.56 13.83
N ASP A 24 4.43 -14.07 14.52
CA ASP A 24 3.23 -13.30 14.86
C ASP A 24 3.43 -12.58 16.20
N ALA A 25 3.94 -11.35 16.13
CA ALA A 25 4.20 -10.56 17.34
C ALA A 25 2.90 -10.12 18.04
N GLY A 26 1.81 -9.95 17.29
CA GLY A 26 0.48 -9.68 17.84
C GLY A 26 -0.12 -10.85 18.63
N MET A 27 0.38 -12.06 18.41
CA MET A 27 -0.03 -13.29 19.12
C MET A 27 1.10 -13.80 20.03
N GLY A 28 1.73 -12.92 20.81
CA GLY A 28 2.76 -13.26 21.78
C GLY A 28 4.10 -13.69 21.16
N GLY A 29 4.36 -13.40 19.89
CA GLY A 29 5.59 -13.75 19.21
C GLY A 29 5.65 -15.20 18.71
N ARG A 30 4.51 -15.77 18.38
CA ARG A 30 4.39 -17.13 17.88
C ARG A 30 5.18 -17.32 16.58
N LYS A 31 6.19 -18.18 16.61
CA LYS A 31 7.03 -18.55 15.46
C LYS A 31 6.36 -19.65 14.64
N ILE A 32 6.18 -19.42 13.35
CA ILE A 32 5.49 -20.34 12.43
C ILE A 32 6.45 -20.80 11.34
N LYS A 33 6.66 -22.10 11.27
CA LYS A 33 7.46 -22.72 10.21
C LYS A 33 6.69 -22.74 8.89
N ALA A 34 7.40 -22.65 7.77
CA ALA A 34 6.81 -22.66 6.44
C ALA A 34 5.93 -23.89 6.19
N GLY A 35 6.36 -25.07 6.59
CA GLY A 35 5.55 -26.29 6.46
C GLY A 35 4.27 -26.25 7.26
N VAL A 36 4.26 -25.65 8.45
CA VAL A 36 3.05 -25.46 9.27
C VAL A 36 2.09 -24.48 8.62
N LEU A 37 2.60 -23.35 8.12
CA LEU A 37 1.81 -22.36 7.41
C LEU A 37 1.17 -22.94 6.13
N LEU A 38 1.97 -23.67 5.35
CA LEU A 38 1.52 -24.35 4.15
C LEU A 38 0.49 -25.43 4.46
N GLY A 39 0.73 -26.25 5.49
CA GLY A 39 -0.20 -27.31 5.91
C GLY A 39 -1.57 -26.75 6.31
N ALA A 40 -1.59 -25.66 7.06
CA ALA A 40 -2.84 -24.97 7.41
C ALA A 40 -3.54 -24.40 6.16
N GLY A 41 -2.77 -23.77 5.26
CA GLY A 41 -3.28 -23.25 3.98
C GLY A 41 -3.87 -24.33 3.09
N LEU A 42 -3.21 -25.49 2.93
CA LEU A 42 -3.69 -26.62 2.12
C LEU A 42 -4.95 -27.27 2.70
N ALA A 43 -5.00 -27.47 4.02
CA ALA A 43 -6.17 -28.01 4.70
C ALA A 43 -7.39 -27.10 4.52
N LEU A 44 -7.22 -25.80 4.72
CA LEU A 44 -8.27 -24.81 4.54
C LEU A 44 -8.66 -24.66 3.07
N ALA A 45 -7.70 -24.70 2.13
CA ALA A 45 -7.98 -24.68 0.69
C ALA A 45 -8.89 -25.84 0.26
N GLY A 46 -8.64 -27.05 0.77
CA GLY A 46 -9.51 -28.20 0.55
C GLY A 46 -10.94 -27.98 1.06
N ARG A 47 -11.10 -27.29 2.19
CA ARG A 47 -12.39 -26.90 2.74
C ARG A 47 -13.10 -25.87 1.87
N LEU A 48 -12.39 -24.80 1.50
CA LEU A 48 -12.95 -23.75 0.66
C LEU A 48 -13.45 -24.27 -0.69
N ARG A 49 -12.73 -25.20 -1.33
CA ARG A 49 -13.19 -25.82 -2.58
C ARG A 49 -14.51 -26.58 -2.43
N ARG A 50 -14.73 -27.23 -1.29
CA ARG A 50 -15.97 -27.98 -1.06
C ARG A 50 -17.17 -27.14 -0.68
N GLU A 51 -16.92 -26.06 0.06
CA GLU A 51 -17.99 -25.31 0.74
C GLU A 51 -18.29 -23.94 0.16
N VAL A 52 -17.36 -23.37 -0.61
CA VAL A 52 -17.50 -22.02 -1.19
C VAL A 52 -17.56 -22.16 -2.70
N SER A 53 -18.69 -21.85 -3.29
CA SER A 53 -18.92 -21.96 -4.73
C SER A 53 -18.40 -20.75 -5.49
N GLU A 54 -18.54 -19.57 -4.92
CA GLU A 54 -18.13 -18.31 -5.54
C GLU A 54 -16.60 -18.20 -5.71
N ARG A 55 -16.19 -17.43 -6.72
CA ARG A 55 -14.77 -17.20 -7.03
C ARG A 55 -14.07 -16.33 -5.98
N ARG A 56 -14.73 -15.26 -5.52
CA ARG A 56 -14.17 -14.27 -4.62
C ARG A 56 -14.59 -14.52 -3.18
N VAL A 57 -13.61 -14.49 -2.27
CA VAL A 57 -13.82 -14.70 -0.84
C VAL A 57 -13.36 -13.45 -0.10
N GLY A 58 -14.26 -12.84 0.66
CA GLY A 58 -13.95 -11.71 1.51
C GLY A 58 -13.06 -12.12 2.70
N ILE A 59 -12.13 -11.27 3.07
CA ILE A 59 -11.26 -11.48 4.24
C ILE A 59 -11.28 -10.22 5.08
N VAL A 60 -11.64 -10.36 6.36
CA VAL A 60 -11.60 -9.31 7.36
C VAL A 60 -10.67 -9.75 8.49
N LEU A 61 -9.37 -9.64 8.23
CA LEU A 61 -8.32 -10.04 9.16
C LEU A 61 -7.14 -9.04 9.10
N PRO A 62 -6.49 -8.76 10.23
CA PRO A 62 -5.30 -7.93 10.25
C PRO A 62 -4.06 -8.68 9.72
N PRO A 63 -2.92 -8.00 9.51
CA PRO A 63 -1.62 -8.63 9.34
C PRO A 63 -1.34 -9.58 10.51
N GLY A 64 -0.99 -10.83 10.19
CA GLY A 64 -0.75 -11.88 11.16
C GLY A 64 -0.85 -13.27 10.53
N ALA A 65 -0.67 -14.31 11.32
CA ALA A 65 -0.78 -15.68 10.88
C ALA A 65 -2.16 -16.00 10.28
N GLY A 66 -3.22 -15.49 10.89
CA GLY A 66 -4.60 -15.69 10.40
C GLY A 66 -4.81 -15.08 9.02
N GLY A 67 -4.40 -13.81 8.82
CA GLY A 67 -4.47 -13.15 7.53
C GLY A 67 -3.66 -13.88 6.46
N ALA A 68 -2.44 -14.33 6.79
CA ALA A 68 -1.59 -15.08 5.88
C ALA A 68 -2.22 -16.43 5.47
N ILE A 69 -2.74 -17.20 6.43
CA ILE A 69 -3.37 -18.50 6.16
C ILE A 69 -4.63 -18.35 5.31
N ALA A 70 -5.50 -17.38 5.62
CA ALA A 70 -6.74 -17.15 4.88
C ALA A 70 -6.48 -16.78 3.41
N ASN A 71 -5.57 -15.83 3.16
CA ASN A 71 -5.16 -15.43 1.81
C ASN A 71 -4.51 -16.60 1.04
N LEU A 72 -3.56 -17.31 1.69
CA LEU A 72 -2.90 -18.48 1.11
C LEU A 72 -3.90 -19.58 0.73
N ALA A 73 -4.85 -19.89 1.62
CA ALA A 73 -5.88 -20.89 1.35
C ALA A 73 -6.74 -20.53 0.14
N CYS A 74 -7.09 -19.24 -0.03
CA CYS A 74 -7.85 -18.78 -1.20
C CYS A 74 -7.09 -19.07 -2.50
N VAL A 75 -5.84 -18.63 -2.64
CA VAL A 75 -5.08 -18.83 -3.88
C VAL A 75 -4.75 -20.31 -4.15
N LEU A 76 -4.50 -21.11 -3.10
CA LEU A 76 -4.32 -22.57 -3.23
C LEU A 76 -5.62 -23.26 -3.66
N ALA A 77 -6.78 -22.74 -3.28
CA ALA A 77 -8.09 -23.25 -3.68
C ALA A 77 -8.53 -22.79 -5.08
N GLY A 78 -7.81 -21.88 -5.73
CA GLY A 78 -8.24 -21.22 -6.97
C GLY A 78 -9.32 -20.17 -6.76
N LYS A 79 -9.38 -19.60 -5.55
CA LYS A 79 -10.26 -18.49 -5.18
C LYS A 79 -9.47 -17.19 -5.17
N THR A 80 -10.15 -16.09 -5.40
CA THR A 80 -9.59 -14.74 -5.30
C THR A 80 -9.81 -14.19 -3.89
N PRO A 81 -8.75 -13.94 -3.10
CA PRO A 81 -8.89 -13.26 -1.83
C PRO A 81 -9.22 -11.77 -2.06
N VAL A 82 -10.21 -11.27 -1.33
CA VAL A 82 -10.61 -9.87 -1.29
C VAL A 82 -10.49 -9.36 0.14
N ASN A 83 -9.36 -8.75 0.46
CA ASN A 83 -9.16 -8.16 1.78
C ASN A 83 -10.03 -6.90 1.88
N LEU A 84 -11.06 -6.94 2.72
CA LEU A 84 -12.00 -5.84 2.89
C LEU A 84 -11.44 -4.80 3.85
N ASN A 85 -11.56 -3.53 3.47
CA ASN A 85 -11.12 -2.42 4.32
C ASN A 85 -12.14 -2.16 5.44
N PHE A 86 -11.88 -2.72 6.60
CA PHE A 86 -12.71 -2.59 7.80
C PHE A 86 -12.56 -1.23 8.52
N THR A 87 -11.71 -0.33 8.00
CA THR A 87 -11.53 1.02 8.55
C THR A 87 -12.28 2.10 7.76
N SER A 88 -12.79 1.78 6.58
CA SER A 88 -13.45 2.74 5.68
C SER A 88 -14.95 2.93 5.92
N GLY A 89 -15.47 2.36 7.00
CA GLY A 89 -16.90 2.41 7.33
C GLY A 89 -17.74 1.37 6.58
N ARG A 90 -18.96 1.16 7.07
CA ARG A 90 -19.86 0.10 6.62
C ARG A 90 -20.28 0.23 5.15
N ALA A 91 -20.66 1.44 4.72
CA ALA A 91 -21.14 1.69 3.36
C ALA A 91 -20.10 1.34 2.29
N ALA A 92 -18.83 1.68 2.51
CA ALA A 92 -17.75 1.34 1.58
C ALA A 92 -17.48 -0.17 1.52
N SER A 93 -17.51 -0.86 2.66
CA SER A 93 -17.36 -2.32 2.72
C SER A 93 -18.51 -3.05 2.05
N GLU A 94 -19.76 -2.59 2.25
CA GLU A 94 -20.94 -3.16 1.59
C GLU A 94 -20.92 -2.91 0.07
N SER A 95 -20.46 -1.73 -0.37
CA SER A 95 -20.26 -1.46 -1.80
C SER A 95 -19.25 -2.42 -2.42
N ALA A 96 -18.10 -2.63 -1.77
CA ALA A 96 -17.10 -3.59 -2.21
C ALA A 96 -17.64 -5.02 -2.30
N ILE A 97 -18.43 -5.45 -1.32
CA ILE A 97 -19.07 -6.78 -1.28
C ILE A 97 -20.03 -6.94 -2.47
N ARG A 98 -20.92 -5.95 -2.71
CA ARG A 98 -21.85 -5.99 -3.84
C ARG A 98 -21.13 -6.02 -5.18
N GLN A 99 -20.16 -5.14 -5.39
CA GLN A 99 -19.38 -5.06 -6.64
C GLN A 99 -18.63 -6.36 -6.92
N ALA A 100 -18.01 -6.96 -5.89
CA ALA A 100 -17.24 -8.19 -6.03
C ALA A 100 -18.08 -9.46 -6.03
N GLY A 101 -19.38 -9.39 -5.75
CA GLY A 101 -20.26 -10.57 -5.62
C GLY A 101 -19.83 -11.49 -4.47
N ILE A 102 -19.35 -10.94 -3.37
CA ILE A 102 -18.89 -11.70 -2.20
C ILE A 102 -20.10 -12.18 -1.41
N ARG A 103 -20.20 -13.49 -1.20
CA ARG A 103 -21.22 -14.11 -0.33
C ARG A 103 -20.62 -14.67 0.95
N THR A 104 -19.34 -15.08 0.90
CA THR A 104 -18.62 -15.65 2.05
C THR A 104 -17.49 -14.72 2.50
N VAL A 105 -17.41 -14.47 3.82
CA VAL A 105 -16.31 -13.75 4.47
C VAL A 105 -15.61 -14.66 5.46
N ILE A 106 -14.28 -14.70 5.41
CA ILE A 106 -13.41 -15.29 6.44
C ILE A 106 -12.99 -14.22 7.42
N SER A 107 -13.24 -14.44 8.72
CA SER A 107 -12.84 -13.54 9.79
C SER A 107 -12.49 -14.33 11.05
N ALA A 108 -12.31 -13.63 12.15
CA ALA A 108 -12.18 -14.21 13.47
C ALA A 108 -13.11 -13.47 14.45
N LYS A 109 -13.65 -14.17 15.44
CA LYS A 109 -14.58 -13.60 16.41
C LYS A 109 -14.03 -12.30 17.04
N ALA A 110 -12.75 -12.28 17.42
CA ALA A 110 -12.10 -11.08 17.95
C ALA A 110 -12.08 -9.90 16.97
N MET A 111 -12.05 -10.15 15.65
CA MET A 111 -12.15 -9.10 14.64
C MET A 111 -13.57 -8.61 14.46
N GLU A 112 -14.57 -9.49 14.51
CA GLU A 112 -15.98 -9.09 14.48
C GLU A 112 -16.31 -8.18 15.68
N GLU A 113 -15.86 -8.57 16.87
CA GLU A 113 -16.04 -7.77 18.09
C GLU A 113 -15.32 -6.41 17.99
N LYS A 114 -14.10 -6.38 17.44
CA LYS A 114 -13.31 -5.15 17.28
C LYS A 114 -13.91 -4.18 16.28
N VAL A 115 -14.41 -4.69 15.17
CA VAL A 115 -15.02 -3.87 14.08
C VAL A 115 -16.45 -3.47 14.45
N GLY A 116 -17.14 -4.29 15.27
CA GLY A 116 -18.47 -4.00 15.79
C GLY A 116 -19.51 -3.77 14.69
N GLU A 117 -20.27 -2.70 14.80
CA GLU A 117 -21.36 -2.36 13.87
C GLU A 117 -20.89 -2.10 12.42
N HIS A 118 -19.61 -1.81 12.24
CA HIS A 118 -19.01 -1.60 10.92
C HIS A 118 -18.60 -2.92 10.24
N PHE A 119 -18.77 -4.06 10.91
CA PHE A 119 -18.46 -5.36 10.31
C PHE A 119 -19.40 -5.64 9.12
N PRO A 120 -18.86 -5.99 7.94
CA PRO A 120 -19.66 -6.18 6.75
C PRO A 120 -20.63 -7.33 6.89
N GLN A 121 -21.89 -7.14 6.44
CA GLN A 121 -22.89 -8.17 6.41
C GLN A 121 -22.77 -9.00 5.13
N THR A 122 -22.76 -10.34 5.27
CA THR A 122 -22.68 -11.29 4.17
C THR A 122 -23.55 -12.52 4.46
N GLU A 123 -23.89 -13.29 3.41
CA GLU A 123 -24.71 -14.49 3.55
C GLU A 123 -24.06 -15.53 4.47
N ARG A 124 -22.73 -15.63 4.40
CA ARG A 124 -21.96 -16.62 5.15
C ARG A 124 -20.72 -16.02 5.78
N LYS A 125 -20.54 -16.30 7.05
CA LYS A 125 -19.31 -15.99 7.80
C LYS A 125 -18.60 -17.28 8.18
N LEU A 126 -17.31 -17.31 7.94
CA LEU A 126 -16.43 -18.41 8.33
C LEU A 126 -15.45 -17.93 9.40
N ASP A 127 -15.58 -18.45 10.62
CA ASP A 127 -14.61 -18.17 11.68
C ASP A 127 -13.34 -18.99 11.46
N LEU A 128 -12.23 -18.30 11.24
CA LEU A 128 -10.94 -18.92 10.98
C LEU A 128 -10.46 -19.80 12.14
N GLY A 129 -10.73 -19.42 13.38
CA GLY A 129 -10.33 -20.19 14.55
C GLY A 129 -11.05 -21.53 14.61
N VAL A 130 -12.36 -21.54 14.30
CA VAL A 130 -13.16 -22.76 14.20
C VAL A 130 -12.64 -23.64 13.06
N LEU A 131 -12.45 -23.06 11.87
CA LEU A 131 -11.95 -23.78 10.70
C LEU A 131 -10.59 -24.45 10.96
N LEU A 132 -9.66 -23.72 11.56
CA LEU A 132 -8.33 -24.27 11.88
C LEU A 132 -8.37 -25.35 12.96
N LYS A 133 -9.32 -25.28 13.89
CA LYS A 133 -9.55 -26.33 14.88
C LYS A 133 -10.10 -27.61 14.24
N GLU A 134 -11.10 -27.49 13.39
CA GLU A 134 -11.73 -28.61 12.69
C GLU A 134 -10.77 -29.29 11.70
N GLU A 135 -10.01 -28.51 10.94
CA GLU A 135 -9.06 -29.02 9.94
C GLU A 135 -7.66 -29.35 10.52
N LYS A 136 -7.48 -29.28 11.85
CA LYS A 136 -6.18 -29.46 12.52
C LYS A 136 -5.46 -30.75 12.12
N ARG A 137 -6.16 -31.87 12.06
CA ARG A 137 -5.55 -33.17 11.69
C ARG A 137 -5.00 -33.13 10.27
N LYS A 138 -5.78 -32.61 9.31
CA LYS A 138 -5.32 -32.47 7.92
C LYS A 138 -4.17 -31.46 7.81
N ALA A 139 -4.22 -30.36 8.54
CA ALA A 139 -3.13 -29.39 8.57
C ALA A 139 -1.82 -30.01 9.04
N ILE A 140 -1.85 -30.85 10.08
CA ILE A 140 -0.67 -31.60 10.55
C ILE A 140 -0.15 -32.57 9.46
N VAL A 141 -1.02 -33.34 8.84
CA VAL A 141 -0.63 -34.26 7.75
C VAL A 141 0.04 -33.49 6.62
N TRP A 142 -0.58 -32.42 6.13
CA TRP A 142 0.01 -31.59 5.07
C TRP A 142 1.33 -30.93 5.50
N SER A 143 1.45 -30.55 6.77
CA SER A 143 2.71 -29.99 7.30
C SER A 143 3.86 -31.00 7.27
N VAL A 144 3.59 -32.27 7.58
CA VAL A 144 4.55 -33.37 7.49
C VAL A 144 4.88 -33.68 6.04
N LEU A 145 3.86 -33.79 5.18
CA LEU A 145 4.07 -34.03 3.75
C LEU A 145 4.87 -32.92 3.08
N ALA A 146 4.71 -31.67 3.51
CA ALA A 146 5.49 -30.52 3.02
C ALA A 146 6.99 -30.62 3.36
N LEU A 147 7.38 -31.41 4.36
CA LEU A 147 8.80 -31.68 4.70
C LEU A 147 9.42 -32.77 3.83
N ILE A 148 8.59 -33.65 3.27
CA ILE A 148 9.04 -34.92 2.65
C ILE A 148 8.85 -34.89 1.13
N LEU A 149 7.72 -34.36 0.66
CA LEU A 149 7.34 -34.44 -0.75
C LEU A 149 7.91 -33.29 -1.58
N PRO A 150 8.35 -33.55 -2.81
CA PRO A 150 8.61 -32.49 -3.78
C PRO A 150 7.40 -31.60 -4.00
N ALA A 151 7.62 -30.30 -4.18
CA ALA A 151 6.54 -29.33 -4.33
C ALA A 151 5.51 -29.69 -5.44
N LYS A 152 5.96 -30.26 -6.55
CA LYS A 152 5.07 -30.69 -7.66
C LYS A 152 4.12 -31.83 -7.20
N VAL A 153 4.65 -32.82 -6.46
CA VAL A 153 3.86 -33.93 -5.92
C VAL A 153 2.87 -33.43 -4.89
N LEU A 154 3.32 -32.54 -4.01
CA LEU A 154 2.46 -31.93 -2.99
C LEU A 154 1.31 -31.12 -3.62
N ALA A 155 1.60 -30.33 -4.67
CA ALA A 155 0.59 -29.57 -5.39
C ALA A 155 -0.47 -30.47 -6.05
N TRP A 156 -0.04 -31.55 -6.68
CA TRP A 156 -0.91 -32.55 -7.28
C TRP A 156 -1.76 -33.27 -6.23
N ALA A 157 -1.14 -33.79 -5.17
CA ALA A 157 -1.85 -34.51 -4.11
C ALA A 157 -2.87 -33.65 -3.38
N ALA A 158 -2.57 -32.36 -3.19
CA ALA A 158 -3.47 -31.40 -2.57
C ALA A 158 -4.47 -30.76 -3.55
N ASN A 159 -4.46 -31.16 -4.82
CA ASN A 159 -5.29 -30.58 -5.89
C ASN A 159 -5.23 -29.03 -5.90
N VAL A 160 -3.99 -28.49 -5.83
CA VAL A 160 -3.79 -27.04 -5.85
C VAL A 160 -4.16 -26.48 -7.21
N SER A 161 -4.88 -25.36 -7.23
CA SER A 161 -5.28 -24.72 -8.47
C SER A 161 -4.09 -24.34 -9.35
N THR A 162 -4.20 -24.65 -10.64
CA THR A 162 -3.24 -24.29 -11.68
C THR A 162 -3.65 -23.03 -12.45
N ALA A 163 -4.79 -22.41 -12.06
CA ALA A 163 -5.17 -21.09 -12.60
C ALA A 163 -4.02 -20.11 -12.41
N GLY A 164 -3.64 -19.40 -13.48
CA GLY A 164 -2.45 -18.57 -13.50
C GLY A 164 -2.46 -17.58 -14.67
N GLY A 165 -1.34 -16.90 -14.88
CA GLY A 165 -1.24 -15.89 -15.95
C GLY A 165 -2.18 -14.73 -15.71
N ASP A 166 -3.11 -14.53 -16.63
CA ASP A 166 -4.06 -13.41 -16.62
C ASP A 166 -5.33 -13.68 -15.81
N ASP A 167 -5.43 -14.86 -15.17
CA ASP A 167 -6.50 -15.11 -14.21
C ASP A 167 -6.36 -14.19 -12.98
N GLU A 168 -7.52 -13.80 -12.41
CA GLU A 168 -7.58 -12.96 -11.22
C GLU A 168 -7.01 -13.69 -9.99
N ALA A 169 -6.01 -13.09 -9.35
CA ALA A 169 -5.32 -13.60 -8.18
C ALA A 169 -5.59 -12.80 -6.90
N GLY A 170 -6.05 -11.58 -7.04
CA GLY A 170 -6.41 -10.69 -5.96
C GLY A 170 -7.31 -9.56 -6.45
N LEU A 171 -8.14 -9.05 -5.57
CA LEU A 171 -8.97 -7.88 -5.82
C LEU A 171 -8.85 -6.93 -4.65
N LEU A 172 -8.43 -5.70 -4.92
CA LEU A 172 -8.28 -4.65 -3.92
C LEU A 172 -9.16 -3.45 -4.25
N PHE A 173 -9.84 -2.93 -3.25
CA PHE A 173 -10.67 -1.74 -3.42
C PHE A 173 -9.91 -0.48 -3.02
N THR A 174 -9.86 0.50 -3.93
CA THR A 174 -9.27 1.82 -3.68
C THR A 174 -10.37 2.86 -3.46
N SER A 175 -10.10 3.83 -2.59
CA SER A 175 -10.99 4.99 -2.43
C SER A 175 -10.96 5.81 -3.71
N GLY A 176 -12.04 5.75 -4.49
CA GLY A 176 -12.19 6.58 -5.68
C GLY A 176 -12.31 8.06 -5.32
N SER A 177 -11.80 8.93 -6.17
CA SER A 177 -12.02 10.41 -6.06
C SER A 177 -13.51 10.80 -6.11
N THR A 178 -14.38 9.91 -6.58
CA THR A 178 -15.83 10.08 -6.70
C THR A 178 -16.62 9.52 -5.51
N GLY A 179 -15.93 9.02 -4.46
CA GLY A 179 -16.56 8.51 -3.24
C GLY A 179 -16.88 7.01 -3.24
N GLU A 180 -17.13 6.38 -4.40
CA GLU A 180 -17.38 4.95 -4.48
C GLU A 180 -16.07 4.18 -4.70
N PRO A 181 -15.81 3.08 -3.92
CA PRO A 181 -14.60 2.28 -4.08
C PRO A 181 -14.53 1.62 -5.47
N LYS A 182 -13.34 1.63 -6.07
CA LYS A 182 -13.07 0.93 -7.34
C LYS A 182 -12.33 -0.36 -7.08
N GLY A 183 -12.83 -1.47 -7.60
CA GLY A 183 -12.15 -2.77 -7.52
C GLY A 183 -11.03 -2.87 -8.55
N VAL A 184 -9.78 -2.89 -8.10
CA VAL A 184 -8.58 -3.09 -8.94
C VAL A 184 -8.34 -4.59 -9.05
N VAL A 185 -8.46 -5.13 -10.25
CA VAL A 185 -8.21 -6.55 -10.53
C VAL A 185 -6.71 -6.76 -10.66
N LEU A 186 -6.15 -7.68 -9.87
CA LEU A 186 -4.75 -8.09 -9.94
C LEU A 186 -4.65 -9.54 -10.41
N THR A 187 -3.94 -9.78 -11.49
CA THR A 187 -3.74 -11.13 -12.03
C THR A 187 -2.57 -11.83 -11.36
N HIS A 188 -2.48 -13.14 -11.53
CA HIS A 188 -1.31 -13.89 -11.11
C HIS A 188 -0.03 -13.34 -11.74
N ARG A 189 -0.07 -12.98 -13.03
CA ARG A 189 1.05 -12.37 -13.77
C ARG A 189 1.49 -11.07 -13.11
N ASN A 190 0.54 -10.18 -12.81
CA ASN A 190 0.84 -8.87 -12.23
C ASN A 190 1.57 -9.01 -10.89
N ILE A 191 1.00 -9.79 -9.97
CA ILE A 191 1.59 -9.98 -8.64
C ILE A 191 2.96 -10.65 -8.75
N LEU A 192 3.07 -11.76 -9.50
CA LEU A 192 4.34 -12.49 -9.64
C LEU A 192 5.42 -11.69 -10.35
N ALA A 193 5.06 -10.83 -11.32
CA ALA A 193 6.00 -9.92 -11.95
C ALA A 193 6.55 -8.94 -10.92
N ASN A 194 5.65 -8.32 -10.13
CA ASN A 194 6.07 -7.35 -9.12
C ASN A 194 6.91 -7.98 -7.99
N LEU A 195 6.62 -9.21 -7.61
CA LEU A 195 7.46 -9.95 -6.64
C LEU A 195 8.87 -10.18 -7.17
N ARG A 196 9.04 -10.56 -8.45
CA ARG A 196 10.37 -10.68 -9.08
C ARG A 196 11.08 -9.32 -9.17
N GLN A 197 10.34 -8.26 -9.47
CA GLN A 197 10.86 -6.90 -9.50
C GLN A 197 11.37 -6.46 -8.12
N ILE A 198 10.65 -6.79 -7.04
CA ILE A 198 11.08 -6.54 -5.66
C ILE A 198 12.35 -7.32 -5.34
N ASP A 199 12.42 -8.60 -5.70
CA ASP A 199 13.63 -9.41 -5.56
C ASP A 199 14.82 -8.81 -6.32
N GLY A 200 14.61 -8.28 -7.54
CA GLY A 200 15.64 -7.62 -8.33
C GLY A 200 16.16 -6.30 -7.74
N VAL A 201 15.38 -5.68 -6.84
CA VAL A 201 15.79 -4.45 -6.15
C VAL A 201 16.44 -4.72 -4.80
N LEU A 202 15.91 -5.68 -4.04
CA LEU A 202 16.22 -5.90 -2.63
C LEU A 202 16.99 -7.22 -2.37
N GLY A 203 17.03 -8.15 -3.34
CA GLY A 203 17.56 -9.50 -3.14
C GLY A 203 19.04 -9.55 -2.77
N ASP A 204 19.84 -8.61 -3.28
CA ASP A 204 21.28 -8.55 -3.02
C ASP A 204 21.63 -8.05 -1.60
N LEU A 205 20.64 -7.51 -0.85
CA LEU A 205 20.86 -6.91 0.46
C LEU A 205 20.87 -7.89 1.63
N GLU A 206 20.78 -9.21 1.38
CA GLU A 206 20.72 -10.25 2.41
C GLU A 206 19.75 -9.93 3.57
N LEU A 207 18.57 -9.42 3.24
CA LEU A 207 17.54 -9.09 4.22
C LEU A 207 16.90 -10.38 4.76
N LYS A 208 17.06 -10.64 6.06
CA LYS A 208 16.57 -11.86 6.72
C LYS A 208 15.12 -11.71 7.19
N SER A 209 14.71 -10.49 7.52
CA SER A 209 13.38 -10.24 8.09
C SER A 209 12.81 -8.88 7.66
N LEU A 210 11.48 -8.80 7.59
CA LEU A 210 10.76 -7.56 7.36
C LEU A 210 9.61 -7.39 8.36
N LEU A 211 9.26 -6.14 8.68
CA LEU A 211 8.08 -5.84 9.48
C LEU A 211 6.82 -5.85 8.61
N GLY A 212 5.84 -6.69 8.97
CA GLY A 212 4.54 -6.81 8.32
C GLY A 212 3.43 -6.22 9.18
N CYS A 213 3.31 -4.88 9.22
CA CYS A 213 2.24 -4.19 9.95
C CYS A 213 1.27 -3.42 9.03
N LEU A 214 1.59 -3.30 7.75
CA LEU A 214 0.72 -2.61 6.79
C LEU A 214 -0.54 -3.43 6.51
N PRO A 215 -1.74 -2.79 6.43
CA PRO A 215 -2.99 -3.48 6.21
C PRO A 215 -3.00 -4.29 4.91
N LEU A 216 -3.56 -5.51 4.95
CA LEU A 216 -3.61 -6.42 3.79
C LEU A 216 -4.63 -5.98 2.72
N PHE A 217 -5.52 -5.06 3.03
CA PHE A 217 -6.42 -4.43 2.06
C PHE A 217 -5.77 -3.29 1.27
N HIS A 218 -4.53 -2.92 1.58
CA HIS A 218 -3.71 -2.03 0.77
C HIS A 218 -2.67 -2.84 -0.01
N SER A 219 -2.47 -2.48 -1.27
CA SER A 219 -1.56 -3.19 -2.19
C SER A 219 -0.13 -3.30 -1.66
N PHE A 220 0.37 -2.30 -0.91
CA PHE A 220 1.68 -2.33 -0.30
C PHE A 220 1.77 -3.44 0.77
N GLY A 221 0.80 -3.55 1.67
CA GLY A 221 0.70 -4.65 2.62
C GLY A 221 0.47 -6.00 1.93
N PHE A 222 -0.44 -6.04 0.97
CA PHE A 222 -0.83 -7.25 0.25
C PHE A 222 0.33 -7.88 -0.53
N THR A 223 1.09 -7.11 -1.29
CA THR A 223 2.18 -7.66 -2.11
C THR A 223 3.46 -7.80 -1.32
N VAL A 224 3.93 -6.73 -0.67
CA VAL A 224 5.26 -6.70 -0.08
C VAL A 224 5.33 -7.44 1.24
N THR A 225 4.30 -7.31 2.11
CA THR A 225 4.37 -7.92 3.45
C THR A 225 3.65 -9.26 3.57
N LEU A 226 2.87 -9.65 2.57
CA LEU A 226 2.19 -10.95 2.53
C LEU A 226 2.80 -11.87 1.46
N TRP A 227 2.67 -11.53 0.16
CA TRP A 227 3.03 -12.46 -0.89
C TRP A 227 4.54 -12.64 -1.06
N TRP A 228 5.32 -11.59 -0.94
CA TRP A 228 6.77 -11.70 -1.04
C TRP A 228 7.37 -12.68 -0.02
N PRO A 229 7.09 -12.59 1.30
CA PRO A 229 7.55 -13.61 2.26
C PRO A 229 7.09 -15.02 1.95
N LEU A 230 5.87 -15.20 1.43
CA LEU A 230 5.31 -16.52 1.16
C LEU A 230 5.91 -17.18 -0.09
N THR A 231 6.34 -16.39 -1.08
CA THR A 231 6.92 -16.92 -2.34
C THR A 231 8.42 -17.20 -2.27
N GLY A 232 9.13 -16.61 -1.34
CA GLY A 232 10.59 -16.85 -1.24
C GLY A 232 11.36 -15.76 -0.51
N GLY A 233 10.76 -14.61 -0.28
CA GLY A 233 11.36 -13.47 0.39
C GLY A 233 11.73 -13.70 1.86
N PRO A 234 12.09 -12.63 2.57
CA PRO A 234 12.53 -12.70 3.97
C PRO A 234 11.43 -13.18 4.91
N GLN A 235 11.80 -13.56 6.13
CA GLN A 235 10.86 -13.85 7.21
C GLN A 235 10.02 -12.60 7.51
N VAL A 236 8.71 -12.75 7.65
CA VAL A 236 7.85 -11.63 8.07
C VAL A 236 7.62 -11.68 9.58
N VAL A 237 7.84 -10.54 10.23
CA VAL A 237 7.46 -10.29 11.63
C VAL A 237 6.19 -9.45 11.59
N THR A 238 5.04 -10.06 11.91
CA THR A 238 3.75 -9.40 11.76
C THR A 238 3.31 -8.70 13.05
N TYR A 239 2.69 -7.53 12.87
CA TYR A 239 1.97 -6.83 13.93
C TYR A 239 0.63 -6.29 13.39
N PRO A 240 -0.48 -6.33 14.17
CA PRO A 240 -1.82 -6.11 13.64
C PRO A 240 -2.11 -4.70 13.11
N SER A 241 -1.32 -3.70 13.50
CA SER A 241 -1.61 -2.30 13.18
C SER A 241 -0.35 -1.45 13.09
N PRO A 242 -0.23 -0.53 12.12
CA PRO A 242 0.85 0.45 12.08
C PRO A 242 0.66 1.62 13.06
N LEU A 243 -0.49 1.70 13.74
CA LEU A 243 -0.88 2.82 14.60
C LEU A 243 -0.39 2.71 16.05
N ASP A 244 0.42 1.70 16.37
CA ASP A 244 1.04 1.53 17.69
C ASP A 244 2.57 1.63 17.58
N PRO A 245 3.12 2.85 17.49
CA PRO A 245 4.54 3.05 17.24
C PRO A 245 5.43 2.57 18.39
N GLN A 246 4.93 2.55 19.62
CA GLN A 246 5.69 2.03 20.77
C GLN A 246 5.88 0.53 20.66
N ALA A 247 4.79 -0.21 20.45
CA ALA A 247 4.86 -1.66 20.27
C ALA A 247 5.65 -2.05 19.03
N LEU A 248 5.52 -1.29 17.92
CA LEU A 248 6.32 -1.53 16.70
C LEU A 248 7.82 -1.38 16.96
N GLY A 249 8.25 -0.35 17.72
CA GLY A 249 9.64 -0.19 18.11
C GLY A 249 10.17 -1.38 18.91
N GLU A 250 9.38 -1.89 19.85
CA GLU A 250 9.72 -3.08 20.64
C GLU A 250 9.80 -4.35 19.76
N VAL A 251 8.87 -4.51 18.83
CA VAL A 251 8.88 -5.62 17.86
C VAL A 251 10.13 -5.57 16.98
N ILE A 252 10.48 -4.41 16.43
CA ILE A 252 11.68 -4.22 15.61
C ILE A 252 12.93 -4.63 16.37
N GLY A 253 13.12 -4.10 17.58
CA GLY A 253 14.28 -4.41 18.42
C GLY A 253 14.32 -5.87 18.86
N LYS A 254 13.20 -6.41 19.39
CA LYS A 254 13.10 -7.77 19.91
C LYS A 254 13.37 -8.86 18.86
N TYR A 255 12.88 -8.67 17.64
CA TYR A 255 13.00 -9.66 16.57
C TYR A 255 14.09 -9.33 15.55
N THR A 256 14.87 -8.30 15.79
CA THR A 256 15.99 -7.86 14.93
C THR A 256 15.53 -7.75 13.47
N VAL A 257 14.53 -6.88 13.25
CA VAL A 257 13.96 -6.67 11.90
C VAL A 257 14.97 -5.95 11.03
N ASP A 258 15.26 -6.50 9.84
CA ASP A 258 16.20 -5.92 8.88
C ASP A 258 15.54 -4.82 8.01
N LEU A 259 14.31 -5.06 7.55
CA LEU A 259 13.60 -4.19 6.61
C LEU A 259 12.31 -3.63 7.22
N LEU A 260 12.21 -2.31 7.21
CA LEU A 260 10.98 -1.60 7.51
C LEU A 260 10.40 -1.02 6.21
N VAL A 261 9.19 -1.45 5.82
CA VAL A 261 8.40 -0.82 4.77
C VAL A 261 7.23 -0.07 5.43
N THR A 262 7.10 1.22 5.13
CA THR A 262 6.17 2.09 5.86
C THR A 262 5.77 3.33 5.03
N THR A 263 4.94 4.21 5.58
CA THR A 263 4.71 5.54 5.02
C THR A 263 5.51 6.59 5.80
N PRO A 264 5.81 7.77 5.23
CA PRO A 264 6.44 8.87 5.96
C PRO A 264 5.70 9.23 7.24
N THR A 265 4.37 9.23 7.22
CA THR A 265 3.53 9.50 8.39
C THR A 265 3.79 8.49 9.52
N PHE A 266 3.75 7.19 9.24
CA PHE A 266 4.03 6.17 10.25
C PHE A 266 5.49 6.17 10.69
N LEU A 267 6.45 6.46 9.79
CA LEU A 267 7.86 6.59 10.14
C LEU A 267 8.08 7.72 11.15
N ARG A 268 7.44 8.87 10.95
CA ARG A 268 7.50 10.01 11.88
C ARG A 268 6.94 9.64 13.27
N MET A 269 5.81 8.93 13.30
CA MET A 269 5.22 8.45 14.57
C MET A 269 6.16 7.46 15.28
N LEU A 270 6.75 6.53 14.55
CA LEU A 270 7.69 5.54 15.08
C LEU A 270 8.94 6.21 15.64
N MET A 271 9.55 7.14 14.91
CA MET A 271 10.74 7.87 15.35
C MET A 271 10.51 8.70 16.63
N LYS A 272 9.31 9.24 16.82
CA LYS A 272 8.95 9.98 18.05
C LYS A 272 8.82 9.08 19.29
N ARG A 273 8.58 7.77 19.13
CA ARG A 273 8.26 6.83 20.21
C ARG A 273 9.30 5.74 20.41
N ALA A 274 10.14 5.48 19.39
CA ALA A 274 11.19 4.49 19.45
C ALA A 274 12.54 5.15 19.12
N GLY A 275 13.51 5.00 20.02
CA GLY A 275 14.84 5.56 19.87
C GLY A 275 15.77 4.66 19.05
N ARG A 276 17.02 5.10 18.91
CA ARG A 276 18.08 4.37 18.18
C ARG A 276 18.31 2.96 18.74
N GLU A 277 18.14 2.76 20.04
CA GLU A 277 18.30 1.46 20.71
C GLU A 277 17.34 0.38 20.17
N LYS A 278 16.15 0.78 19.67
CA LYS A 278 15.17 -0.13 19.07
C LYS A 278 15.26 -0.20 17.55
N LEU A 279 15.55 0.92 16.91
CA LEU A 279 15.53 1.04 15.44
C LEU A 279 16.90 0.87 14.79
N GLY A 280 18.00 1.03 15.52
CA GLY A 280 19.37 1.00 14.95
C GLY A 280 19.81 -0.36 14.41
N GLY A 281 19.03 -1.41 14.62
CA GLY A 281 19.27 -2.74 14.03
C GLY A 281 18.68 -2.91 12.62
N LEU A 282 17.84 -1.97 12.16
CA LEU A 282 17.33 -1.97 10.80
C LEU A 282 18.50 -1.82 9.79
N LYS A 283 18.44 -2.57 8.71
CA LYS A 283 19.40 -2.43 7.60
C LYS A 283 18.88 -1.52 6.51
N MET A 284 17.57 -1.49 6.33
CA MET A 284 16.91 -0.70 5.30
C MET A 284 15.54 -0.21 5.75
N VAL A 285 15.22 1.02 5.39
CA VAL A 285 13.91 1.63 5.56
C VAL A 285 13.43 2.13 4.20
N VAL A 286 12.27 1.64 3.75
CA VAL A 286 11.63 2.10 2.52
C VAL A 286 10.30 2.76 2.86
N THR A 287 10.11 3.99 2.39
CA THR A 287 8.84 4.71 2.51
C THR A 287 8.17 4.84 1.16
N GLY A 288 6.85 4.77 1.15
CA GLY A 288 6.05 4.94 -0.07
C GLY A 288 4.63 5.41 0.25
N ALA A 289 3.80 5.53 -0.78
CA ALA A 289 2.42 6.00 -0.74
C ALA A 289 2.22 7.49 -0.41
N GLU A 290 3.22 8.17 0.12
CA GLU A 290 3.27 9.60 0.42
C GLU A 290 4.66 10.11 0.04
N LYS A 291 4.80 11.42 -0.28
CA LYS A 291 6.09 12.06 -0.51
C LYS A 291 6.90 12.07 0.80
N LEU A 292 8.16 11.68 0.73
CA LEU A 292 9.08 11.74 1.88
C LEU A 292 9.61 13.17 2.06
N PRO A 293 9.24 13.90 3.14
CA PRO A 293 9.81 15.21 3.41
C PRO A 293 11.32 15.11 3.64
N ALA A 294 12.08 16.03 3.04
CA ALA A 294 13.54 16.06 3.19
C ALA A 294 13.97 16.16 4.66
N ALA A 295 13.29 17.00 5.43
CA ALA A 295 13.55 17.16 6.86
C ALA A 295 13.37 15.84 7.64
N LEU A 296 12.33 15.05 7.34
CA LEU A 296 12.12 13.75 7.99
C LEU A 296 13.21 12.74 7.63
N ARG A 297 13.64 12.72 6.36
CA ARG A 297 14.75 11.85 5.91
C ARG A 297 16.04 12.19 6.64
N GLU A 298 16.38 13.48 6.71
CA GLU A 298 17.59 13.96 7.38
C GLU A 298 17.55 13.71 8.89
N GLU A 299 16.42 14.02 9.53
CA GLU A 299 16.22 13.80 10.97
C GLU A 299 16.35 12.32 11.32
N PHE A 300 15.76 11.42 10.50
CA PHE A 300 15.86 9.97 10.72
C PHE A 300 17.30 9.49 10.56
N ALA A 301 17.99 9.93 9.51
CA ALA A 301 19.39 9.57 9.29
C ALA A 301 20.30 10.06 10.43
N GLN A 302 20.10 11.29 10.92
CA GLN A 302 20.88 11.84 12.04
C GLN A 302 20.60 11.10 13.37
N LYS A 303 19.34 10.85 13.69
CA LYS A 303 18.94 10.24 14.97
C LYS A 303 19.19 8.74 15.03
N ILE A 304 18.91 8.02 13.94
CA ILE A 304 18.94 6.57 13.90
C ILE A 304 20.22 6.05 13.22
N GLY A 305 20.80 6.81 12.31
CA GLY A 305 22.02 6.42 11.56
C GLY A 305 21.72 5.59 10.30
N ILE A 306 20.49 5.62 9.79
CA ILE A 306 20.03 4.82 8.65
C ILE A 306 19.38 5.74 7.61
N THR A 307 19.75 5.56 6.34
CA THR A 307 19.12 6.28 5.23
C THR A 307 17.71 5.75 4.96
N VAL A 308 16.76 6.67 4.76
CA VAL A 308 15.41 6.33 4.33
C VAL A 308 15.33 6.39 2.82
N HIS A 309 14.95 5.30 2.19
CA HIS A 309 14.75 5.19 0.74
C HIS A 309 13.30 5.48 0.40
N GLU A 310 13.10 6.29 -0.63
CA GLU A 310 11.77 6.59 -1.14
C GLU A 310 11.42 5.67 -2.30
N GLY A 311 10.19 5.17 -2.32
CA GLY A 311 9.62 4.38 -3.40
C GLY A 311 8.25 4.91 -3.79
N TYR A 312 7.86 4.63 -5.02
CA TYR A 312 6.58 4.98 -5.60
C TYR A 312 5.84 3.72 -6.08
N GLY A 313 4.54 3.77 -5.89
CA GLY A 313 3.67 2.69 -6.33
C GLY A 313 2.19 3.04 -6.24
N MET A 314 1.40 2.22 -6.90
CA MET A 314 -0.05 2.33 -6.94
C MET A 314 -0.67 0.95 -7.04
N THR A 315 -1.94 0.82 -6.64
CA THR A 315 -2.61 -0.48 -6.65
C THR A 315 -2.66 -1.08 -8.05
N GLU A 316 -2.87 -0.25 -9.06
CA GLU A 316 -2.87 -0.58 -10.49
C GLU A 316 -1.50 -1.09 -11.00
N GLY A 317 -0.43 -0.84 -10.24
CA GLY A 317 0.95 -1.30 -10.51
C GLY A 317 1.41 -2.51 -9.68
N SER A 318 0.57 -3.07 -8.81
CA SER A 318 0.75 -4.34 -8.07
C SER A 318 1.75 -4.41 -6.88
N PRO A 319 2.22 -3.40 -6.18
CA PRO A 319 2.07 -1.98 -6.36
C PRO A 319 3.36 -1.26 -6.81
N VAL A 320 4.56 -1.89 -6.74
CA VAL A 320 5.86 -1.20 -6.84
C VAL A 320 6.16 -0.81 -8.28
N ILE A 321 6.39 0.49 -8.49
CA ILE A 321 6.71 1.10 -9.79
C ILE A 321 8.17 1.54 -9.84
N ALA A 322 8.62 2.25 -8.81
CA ALA A 322 9.98 2.76 -8.72
C ALA A 322 10.45 2.76 -7.27
N VAL A 323 11.77 2.65 -7.07
CA VAL A 323 12.35 2.70 -5.73
C VAL A 323 13.82 3.16 -5.79
N ASN A 324 14.22 3.98 -4.83
CA ASN A 324 15.62 4.29 -4.60
C ASN A 324 16.36 3.07 -4.05
N ARG A 325 17.41 2.66 -4.72
CA ARG A 325 18.24 1.50 -4.32
C ARG A 325 19.37 1.96 -3.41
N ALA A 326 19.73 1.15 -2.44
CA ALA A 326 20.88 1.41 -1.58
C ALA A 326 22.17 1.58 -2.42
N GLY A 327 22.90 2.66 -2.16
CA GLY A 327 24.13 3.00 -2.89
C GLY A 327 23.92 3.63 -4.28
N ALA A 328 22.68 3.79 -4.73
CA ALA A 328 22.33 4.46 -5.98
C ALA A 328 21.07 5.33 -5.84
N GLU A 329 20.86 5.86 -4.64
CA GLU A 329 19.75 6.72 -4.33
C GLU A 329 19.96 8.16 -4.80
N ARG A 330 18.88 8.81 -5.24
CA ARG A 330 18.86 10.23 -5.56
C ARG A 330 17.76 10.91 -4.75
N ALA A 331 18.18 11.80 -3.87
CA ALA A 331 17.27 12.58 -3.04
C ALA A 331 16.27 13.40 -3.87
N GLY A 332 15.02 13.47 -3.41
CA GLY A 332 13.94 14.19 -4.11
C GLY A 332 13.35 13.41 -5.29
N THR A 333 13.81 12.18 -5.54
CA THR A 333 13.23 11.26 -6.52
C THR A 333 12.70 10.02 -5.83
N VAL A 334 11.80 9.29 -6.50
CA VAL A 334 11.33 7.98 -6.05
C VAL A 334 12.20 6.82 -6.56
N GLY A 335 13.38 7.15 -7.11
CA GLY A 335 14.33 6.18 -7.64
C GLY A 335 14.08 5.81 -9.09
N LYS A 336 14.62 4.65 -9.50
CA LYS A 336 14.48 4.11 -10.86
C LYS A 336 13.32 3.12 -10.92
N LEU A 337 12.78 2.96 -12.13
CA LEU A 337 11.75 1.96 -12.40
C LEU A 337 12.21 0.55 -12.03
N VAL A 338 11.25 -0.27 -11.63
CA VAL A 338 11.47 -1.71 -11.51
C VAL A 338 11.64 -2.36 -12.89
N GLU A 339 12.32 -3.51 -12.95
CA GLU A 339 12.66 -4.19 -14.19
C GLU A 339 11.43 -4.53 -15.04
N GLY A 340 11.53 -4.30 -16.35
CA GLY A 340 10.48 -4.62 -17.33
C GLY A 340 9.28 -3.67 -17.30
N LEU A 341 9.36 -2.56 -16.55
CA LEU A 341 8.38 -1.49 -16.59
C LEU A 341 8.90 -0.34 -17.45
N GLU A 342 8.03 0.20 -18.28
CA GLU A 342 8.25 1.38 -19.09
C GLU A 342 7.46 2.56 -18.54
N VAL A 343 7.97 3.77 -18.70
CA VAL A 343 7.28 5.02 -18.38
C VAL A 343 7.48 6.01 -19.51
N ARG A 344 6.45 6.79 -19.79
CA ARG A 344 6.55 8.02 -20.59
C ARG A 344 5.82 9.14 -19.89
N THR A 345 6.22 10.36 -20.17
CA THR A 345 5.53 11.57 -19.77
C THR A 345 4.75 12.11 -20.95
N VAL A 346 3.49 12.49 -20.75
CA VAL A 346 2.65 13.03 -21.80
C VAL A 346 2.05 14.38 -21.38
N GLU A 347 1.89 15.26 -22.37
CA GLU A 347 1.16 16.50 -22.19
C GLU A 347 -0.32 16.21 -21.95
N GLU A 348 -0.89 16.79 -20.91
CA GLU A 348 -2.25 16.46 -20.47
C GLU A 348 -3.34 16.78 -21.52
N GLU A 349 -3.19 17.89 -22.23
CA GLU A 349 -4.22 18.37 -23.17
C GLU A 349 -4.20 17.63 -24.50
N THR A 350 -3.02 17.27 -25.00
CA THR A 350 -2.84 16.68 -26.34
C THR A 350 -2.51 15.19 -26.32
N GLY A 351 -2.09 14.65 -25.17
CA GLY A 351 -1.56 13.28 -25.06
C GLY A 351 -0.21 13.08 -25.76
N LYS A 352 0.43 14.15 -26.24
CA LYS A 352 1.72 14.07 -26.91
C LYS A 352 2.81 13.69 -25.91
N GLU A 353 3.66 12.74 -26.30
CA GLU A 353 4.82 12.36 -25.50
C GLU A 353 5.82 13.51 -25.42
N LEU A 354 6.29 13.77 -24.20
CA LEU A 354 7.26 14.81 -23.85
C LEU A 354 8.69 14.23 -23.83
N ASN A 355 9.69 15.10 -23.95
CA ASN A 355 11.08 14.69 -23.83
C ASN A 355 11.43 14.36 -22.36
N ARG A 356 12.52 13.63 -22.17
CA ARG A 356 13.06 13.40 -20.81
C ARG A 356 13.37 14.73 -20.13
N GLY A 357 13.13 14.78 -18.83
CA GLY A 357 13.26 16.00 -18.03
C GLY A 357 12.02 16.91 -18.03
N GLU A 358 11.16 16.82 -19.03
CA GLU A 358 9.91 17.56 -19.10
C GLU A 358 8.85 16.89 -18.20
N ALA A 359 8.15 17.71 -17.42
CA ALA A 359 7.12 17.23 -16.52
C ALA A 359 5.76 17.10 -17.23
N GLY A 360 5.06 16.00 -17.00
CA GLY A 360 3.75 15.72 -17.57
C GLY A 360 3.03 14.62 -16.81
N ILE A 361 1.90 14.17 -17.34
CA ILE A 361 1.20 13.00 -16.80
C ILE A 361 2.03 11.76 -17.07
N LEU A 362 2.17 10.93 -16.05
CA LEU A 362 2.92 9.70 -16.14
C LEU A 362 2.05 8.57 -16.66
N GLU A 363 2.54 7.90 -17.69
CA GLU A 363 1.95 6.67 -18.21
C GLU A 363 2.91 5.51 -18.08
N PHE A 364 2.38 4.35 -17.71
CA PHE A 364 3.15 3.15 -17.39
C PHE A 364 2.70 1.96 -18.23
N ARG A 365 3.66 1.13 -18.68
CA ARG A 365 3.42 -0.14 -19.37
C ARG A 365 4.34 -1.21 -18.81
N GLY A 366 3.80 -2.38 -18.49
CA GLY A 366 4.63 -3.49 -18.00
C GLY A 366 3.81 -4.65 -17.44
N PRO A 367 4.48 -5.74 -17.08
CA PRO A 367 3.81 -6.98 -16.66
C PRO A 367 3.10 -6.88 -15.31
N ASN A 368 3.43 -5.91 -14.49
CA ASN A 368 2.81 -5.63 -13.20
C ASN A 368 1.64 -4.66 -13.27
N ILE A 369 1.33 -4.08 -14.45
CA ILE A 369 0.17 -3.20 -14.64
C ILE A 369 -1.10 -4.05 -14.74
N PHE A 370 -2.13 -3.63 -14.02
CA PHE A 370 -3.42 -4.32 -13.92
C PHE A 370 -4.17 -4.39 -15.26
N PRO A 371 -5.10 -5.34 -15.44
CA PRO A 371 -5.91 -5.42 -16.66
C PRO A 371 -7.13 -4.47 -16.67
N GLY A 372 -7.51 -3.90 -15.51
CA GLY A 372 -8.65 -2.99 -15.43
C GLY A 372 -9.41 -3.03 -14.11
N TYR A 373 -10.46 -2.20 -14.05
CA TYR A 373 -11.34 -2.11 -12.90
C TYR A 373 -12.52 -3.08 -13.01
N LEU A 374 -12.84 -3.76 -11.92
CA LEU A 374 -13.91 -4.75 -11.83
C LEU A 374 -15.27 -4.16 -12.26
N GLY A 375 -15.87 -4.77 -13.31
CA GLY A 375 -17.18 -4.38 -13.79
C GLY A 375 -17.29 -2.93 -14.31
N ARG A 376 -16.14 -2.26 -14.57
CA ARG A 376 -16.09 -0.87 -15.00
C ARG A 376 -15.26 -0.71 -16.28
N PRO A 377 -15.72 -1.27 -17.41
CA PRO A 377 -15.04 -1.09 -18.70
C PRO A 377 -14.94 0.40 -19.07
N ASP A 378 -15.97 1.20 -18.75
CA ASP A 378 -16.00 2.64 -18.94
C ASP A 378 -14.84 3.40 -18.26
N LEU A 379 -14.45 2.98 -17.08
CA LEU A 379 -13.30 3.55 -16.38
C LEU A 379 -11.98 2.95 -16.86
N THR A 380 -12.00 1.67 -17.20
CA THR A 380 -10.80 0.97 -17.68
C THR A 380 -10.32 1.56 -19.01
N GLU A 381 -11.21 1.74 -19.98
CA GLU A 381 -10.90 2.33 -21.28
C GLU A 381 -10.36 3.77 -21.19
N LYS A 382 -10.78 4.53 -20.16
CA LYS A 382 -10.27 5.87 -19.91
C LYS A 382 -8.82 5.91 -19.45
N VAL A 383 -8.36 4.86 -18.77
CA VAL A 383 -7.03 4.83 -18.16
C VAL A 383 -6.08 3.81 -18.77
N LEU A 384 -6.57 2.86 -19.55
CA LEU A 384 -5.76 1.87 -20.27
C LEU A 384 -5.98 2.05 -21.78
N GLN A 385 -5.00 2.63 -22.46
CA GLN A 385 -5.03 2.89 -23.89
C GLN A 385 -3.74 2.37 -24.51
N ASP A 386 -3.85 1.57 -25.56
CA ASP A 386 -2.71 0.99 -26.31
C ASP A 386 -1.65 0.30 -25.42
N GLY A 387 -2.11 -0.34 -24.34
CA GLY A 387 -1.25 -1.01 -23.36
C GLY A 387 -0.57 -0.08 -22.34
N TRP A 388 -0.82 1.23 -22.41
CA TRP A 388 -0.36 2.22 -21.44
C TRP A 388 -1.43 2.51 -20.38
N TYR A 389 -1.02 2.50 -19.14
CA TYR A 389 -1.85 2.95 -18.02
C TYR A 389 -1.60 4.44 -17.78
N HIS A 390 -2.60 5.25 -18.08
CA HIS A 390 -2.63 6.68 -17.81
C HIS A 390 -2.90 6.90 -16.32
N SER A 391 -1.86 7.21 -15.57
CA SER A 391 -1.99 7.49 -14.14
C SER A 391 -2.52 8.92 -13.93
N ALA A 392 -3.02 9.20 -12.75
CA ALA A 392 -3.36 10.57 -12.38
C ALA A 392 -2.17 11.30 -11.72
N ASP A 393 -0.97 10.75 -11.84
CA ASP A 393 0.24 11.28 -11.22
C ASP A 393 1.02 12.13 -12.23
N PHE A 394 1.48 13.29 -11.79
CA PHE A 394 2.27 14.24 -12.55
C PHE A 394 3.74 14.15 -12.10
N GLY A 395 4.65 14.09 -13.06
CA GLY A 395 6.06 13.92 -12.76
C GLY A 395 6.94 13.95 -14.00
N ARG A 396 8.21 13.59 -13.84
CA ARG A 396 9.19 13.54 -14.93
C ARG A 396 10.21 12.42 -14.72
N LEU A 397 10.74 11.94 -15.83
CA LEU A 397 11.87 11.01 -15.88
C LEU A 397 13.09 11.78 -16.34
N ASP A 398 14.17 11.80 -15.56
CA ASP A 398 15.41 12.46 -15.96
C ASP A 398 16.24 11.61 -16.93
N GLU A 399 17.35 12.18 -17.44
CA GLU A 399 18.25 11.52 -18.39
C GLU A 399 18.90 10.25 -17.82
N ASP A 400 19.12 10.20 -16.50
CA ASP A 400 19.71 9.05 -15.81
C ASP A 400 18.67 7.98 -15.44
N GLY A 401 17.38 8.21 -15.74
CA GLY A 401 16.26 7.32 -15.48
C GLY A 401 15.71 7.35 -14.06
N PHE A 402 15.95 8.44 -13.32
CA PHE A 402 15.28 8.66 -12.04
C PHE A 402 13.93 9.33 -12.24
N LEU A 403 12.92 8.76 -11.56
CA LEU A 403 11.56 9.25 -11.60
C LEU A 403 11.30 10.24 -10.45
N THR A 404 10.80 11.41 -10.79
CA THR A 404 10.34 12.41 -9.81
C THR A 404 8.83 12.49 -9.87
N ILE A 405 8.14 12.31 -8.74
CA ILE A 405 6.71 12.55 -8.60
C ILE A 405 6.50 13.95 -8.04
N GLU A 406 5.85 14.79 -8.82
CA GLU A 406 5.55 16.17 -8.42
C GLU A 406 4.19 16.27 -7.70
N GLY A 407 3.29 15.33 -7.98
CA GLY A 407 2.01 15.21 -7.29
C GLY A 407 0.95 14.46 -8.09
N ARG A 408 -0.29 14.46 -7.56
CA ARG A 408 -1.45 13.97 -8.29
C ARG A 408 -2.17 15.11 -8.99
N ARG A 409 -2.74 14.85 -10.15
CA ARG A 409 -3.55 15.83 -10.90
C ARG A 409 -4.58 16.54 -10.02
N ALA A 410 -5.26 15.81 -9.14
CA ALA A 410 -6.21 16.36 -8.17
C ALA A 410 -5.57 17.25 -7.08
N ARG A 411 -4.25 17.33 -7.03
CA ARG A 411 -3.44 18.13 -6.10
C ARG A 411 -2.72 19.29 -6.80
N PHE A 412 -3.18 19.62 -8.01
CA PHE A 412 -2.75 20.80 -8.74
C PHE A 412 -3.96 21.68 -9.03
N SER A 413 -3.69 22.96 -9.12
CA SER A 413 -4.65 23.95 -9.60
C SER A 413 -4.08 24.70 -10.78
N LYS A 414 -4.90 24.98 -11.78
CA LYS A 414 -4.49 25.77 -12.96
C LYS A 414 -4.81 27.23 -12.70
N ILE A 415 -3.80 27.98 -12.25
CA ILE A 415 -3.96 29.40 -11.87
C ILE A 415 -3.27 30.28 -12.91
N GLY A 416 -4.02 31.07 -13.63
CA GLY A 416 -3.47 31.94 -14.67
C GLY A 416 -2.71 31.20 -15.76
N GLY A 417 -3.06 29.92 -16.02
CA GLY A 417 -2.39 29.08 -17.00
C GLY A 417 -1.25 28.20 -16.44
N GLU A 418 -0.79 28.45 -15.22
CA GLU A 418 0.26 27.65 -14.59
C GLU A 418 -0.32 26.54 -13.69
N MET A 419 0.35 25.37 -13.70
CA MET A 419 0.03 24.25 -12.83
C MET A 419 0.70 24.45 -11.46
N VAL A 420 -0.12 24.70 -10.43
CA VAL A 420 0.35 24.98 -9.06
C VAL A 420 0.20 23.74 -8.19
N PRO A 421 1.30 23.14 -7.71
CA PRO A 421 1.27 21.95 -6.87
C PRO A 421 0.89 22.31 -5.43
N HIS A 422 -0.24 21.80 -4.93
CA HIS A 422 -0.71 22.05 -3.55
C HIS A 422 0.30 21.53 -2.51
N GLY A 423 0.91 20.37 -2.77
CA GLY A 423 1.83 19.71 -1.83
C GLY A 423 3.07 20.53 -1.50
N VAL A 424 3.57 21.33 -2.45
CA VAL A 424 4.73 22.21 -2.22
C VAL A 424 4.38 23.31 -1.23
N ILE A 425 3.21 23.91 -1.37
CA ILE A 425 2.74 24.96 -0.47
C ILE A 425 2.49 24.39 0.93
N GLU A 426 1.89 23.21 1.01
CA GLU A 426 1.68 22.50 2.29
C GLU A 426 3.01 22.18 2.98
N GLU A 427 4.01 21.75 2.24
CA GLU A 427 5.34 21.44 2.77
C GLU A 427 5.95 22.69 3.43
N HIS A 428 5.96 23.82 2.72
CA HIS A 428 6.47 25.08 3.26
C HIS A 428 5.73 25.57 4.51
N LEU A 429 4.38 25.46 4.48
CA LEU A 429 3.56 25.85 5.64
C LEU A 429 3.77 24.92 6.84
N ASN A 430 3.84 23.61 6.62
CA ASN A 430 4.07 22.64 7.70
C ASN A 430 5.45 22.81 8.34
N GLU A 431 6.50 23.03 7.55
CA GLU A 431 7.85 23.31 8.08
C GLU A 431 7.91 24.60 8.90
N TRP A 432 7.19 25.66 8.45
CA TRP A 432 7.08 26.89 9.21
C TRP A 432 6.36 26.67 10.55
N LEU A 433 5.22 25.97 10.52
CA LEU A 433 4.44 25.67 11.72
C LEU A 433 5.21 24.78 12.71
N ASP A 434 5.98 23.80 12.23
CA ASP A 434 6.83 22.93 13.05
C ASP A 434 7.92 23.78 13.75
N ARG A 435 8.62 24.66 13.03
CA ARG A 435 9.63 25.57 13.60
C ARG A 435 9.04 26.52 14.63
N ALA A 436 7.80 26.97 14.40
CA ALA A 436 7.10 27.85 15.32
C ALA A 436 6.49 27.12 16.54
N GLY A 437 6.62 25.79 16.63
CA GLY A 437 6.03 24.99 17.70
C GLY A 437 4.50 24.96 17.68
N ARG A 438 3.88 25.25 16.54
CA ARG A 438 2.41 25.38 16.38
C ARG A 438 1.72 24.07 16.00
N VAL A 439 2.48 23.02 15.65
CA VAL A 439 1.96 21.69 15.30
C VAL A 439 1.59 20.91 16.55
N ARG A 440 0.33 20.46 16.64
CA ARG A 440 -0.18 19.72 17.80
C ARG A 440 0.08 18.21 17.77
N GLY A 441 0.71 17.72 16.70
CA GLY A 441 1.28 16.36 16.62
C GLY A 441 0.39 15.30 15.99
N GLY A 442 0.94 14.62 14.98
CA GLY A 442 0.49 13.32 14.48
C GLY A 442 -0.46 13.31 13.28
N GLY A 443 -1.03 14.45 12.88
CA GLY A 443 -1.96 14.54 11.75
C GLY A 443 -1.57 15.63 10.75
N TYR A 444 -2.41 15.78 9.70
CA TYR A 444 -2.32 16.91 8.79
C TYR A 444 -2.87 18.17 9.48
N GLU A 445 -2.05 19.20 9.60
CA GLU A 445 -2.47 20.50 10.16
C GLU A 445 -2.89 21.48 9.07
N VAL A 446 -2.47 21.24 7.84
CA VAL A 446 -2.72 22.08 6.66
C VAL A 446 -3.15 21.22 5.48
N MET A 447 -4.10 21.74 4.71
CA MET A 447 -4.51 21.20 3.41
C MET A 447 -4.71 22.38 2.45
N VAL A 448 -4.04 22.32 1.30
CA VAL A 448 -4.26 23.26 0.21
C VAL A 448 -5.25 22.67 -0.79
N THR A 449 -6.21 23.46 -1.19
CA THR A 449 -7.18 23.16 -2.24
C THR A 449 -7.45 24.42 -3.07
N ALA A 450 -8.35 24.35 -4.02
CA ALA A 450 -8.74 25.51 -4.80
C ALA A 450 -10.26 25.60 -4.96
N VAL A 451 -10.71 26.82 -5.20
CA VAL A 451 -12.07 27.15 -5.60
C VAL A 451 -12.04 27.90 -6.92
N GLU A 452 -13.16 27.92 -7.63
CA GLU A 452 -13.29 28.66 -8.88
C GLU A 452 -13.07 30.17 -8.66
N ASP A 453 -12.34 30.81 -9.57
CA ASP A 453 -12.08 32.25 -9.60
C ASP A 453 -12.29 32.77 -11.02
N GLU A 454 -13.18 33.78 -11.17
CA GLU A 454 -13.59 34.32 -12.48
C GLU A 454 -12.41 34.92 -13.28
N ARG A 455 -11.35 35.39 -12.62
CA ARG A 455 -10.22 36.08 -13.28
C ARG A 455 -9.07 35.17 -13.63
N LYS A 456 -8.82 34.12 -12.80
CA LYS A 456 -7.64 33.26 -12.89
C LYS A 456 -7.97 31.79 -13.12
N GLY A 457 -9.25 31.47 -13.27
CA GLY A 457 -9.76 30.11 -13.36
C GLY A 457 -9.91 29.48 -11.98
N GLU A 458 -8.84 29.40 -11.20
CA GLU A 458 -8.86 28.89 -9.82
C GLU A 458 -8.10 29.81 -8.85
N MET A 459 -8.48 29.75 -7.58
CA MET A 459 -7.82 30.45 -6.47
C MET A 459 -7.51 29.46 -5.35
N LEU A 460 -6.28 29.49 -4.84
CA LEU A 460 -5.85 28.61 -3.76
C LEU A 460 -6.46 29.02 -2.42
N VAL A 461 -6.89 27.98 -1.68
CA VAL A 461 -7.43 28.07 -0.33
C VAL A 461 -6.66 27.14 0.59
N VAL A 462 -6.24 27.64 1.74
CA VAL A 462 -5.60 26.85 2.80
C VAL A 462 -6.64 26.54 3.87
N LEU A 463 -6.90 25.26 4.11
CA LEU A 463 -7.61 24.80 5.30
C LEU A 463 -6.57 24.48 6.39
N HIS A 464 -6.77 24.94 7.61
CA HIS A 464 -5.83 24.71 8.70
C HIS A 464 -6.54 24.45 10.04
N SER A 465 -6.00 23.51 10.84
CA SER A 465 -6.52 23.17 12.17
C SER A 465 -5.74 23.86 13.29
N CYS A 466 -4.50 24.26 13.04
CA CYS A 466 -3.65 24.96 13.98
C CYS A 466 -3.85 26.49 13.95
N PRO A 467 -3.41 27.24 14.97
CA PRO A 467 -3.38 28.71 14.91
C PRO A 467 -2.46 29.21 13.80
N MET A 468 -3.03 29.88 12.81
CA MET A 468 -2.32 30.43 11.65
C MET A 468 -2.93 31.80 11.31
N ASP A 469 -2.09 32.82 11.17
CA ASP A 469 -2.42 34.11 10.60
C ASP A 469 -2.12 34.08 9.09
N GLY A 470 -3.11 34.44 8.25
CA GLY A 470 -2.95 34.37 6.80
C GLY A 470 -1.92 35.36 6.25
N ILE A 471 -1.79 36.54 6.86
CA ILE A 471 -0.78 37.54 6.44
C ILE A 471 0.63 37.05 6.78
N GLU A 472 0.80 36.45 7.95
CA GLU A 472 2.06 35.86 8.39
C GLU A 472 2.46 34.66 7.48
N ALA A 473 1.49 33.81 7.14
CA ALA A 473 1.69 32.68 6.23
C ALA A 473 2.06 33.13 4.81
N GLU A 474 1.38 34.16 4.25
CA GLU A 474 1.74 34.73 2.94
C GLU A 474 3.17 35.29 2.94
N ARG A 475 3.58 36.00 4.01
CA ARG A 475 4.93 36.52 4.15
C ARG A 475 5.97 35.41 4.18
N GLU A 476 5.75 34.41 5.01
CA GLU A 476 6.65 33.24 5.11
C GLU A 476 6.83 32.52 3.78
N LEU A 477 5.74 32.30 3.03
CA LEU A 477 5.83 31.68 1.70
C LEU A 477 6.67 32.52 0.72
N ARG A 478 6.55 33.86 0.77
CA ARG A 478 7.35 34.79 -0.07
C ARG A 478 8.84 34.73 0.31
N GLU A 479 9.14 34.78 1.60
CA GLU A 479 10.51 34.70 2.12
C GLU A 479 11.19 33.38 1.74
N ARG A 480 10.43 32.32 1.55
CA ARG A 480 10.91 31.03 1.05
C ARG A 480 11.00 30.92 -0.47
N GLY A 481 10.73 32.00 -1.19
CA GLY A 481 10.84 32.04 -2.64
C GLY A 481 9.68 31.37 -3.40
N VAL A 482 8.54 31.11 -2.73
CA VAL A 482 7.35 30.59 -3.42
C VAL A 482 6.85 31.63 -4.44
N PRO A 483 6.61 31.25 -5.71
CA PRO A 483 6.13 32.17 -6.73
C PRO A 483 4.86 32.91 -6.32
N ASN A 484 4.75 34.19 -6.66
CA ASN A 484 3.59 35.00 -6.26
C ASN A 484 2.24 34.42 -6.68
N LEU A 485 2.20 33.72 -7.81
CA LEU A 485 1.01 33.07 -8.32
C LEU A 485 0.55 31.90 -7.45
N TRP A 486 1.49 31.27 -6.74
CA TRP A 486 1.24 30.13 -5.87
C TRP A 486 0.87 30.54 -4.43
N ILE A 487 0.87 31.83 -4.11
CA ILE A 487 0.54 32.31 -2.76
C ILE A 487 -0.99 32.25 -2.57
N PRO A 488 -1.47 31.44 -1.61
CA PRO A 488 -2.90 31.32 -1.30
C PRO A 488 -3.48 32.69 -0.86
N LYS A 489 -4.74 32.94 -1.22
CA LYS A 489 -5.41 34.20 -0.89
C LYS A 489 -6.53 34.03 0.15
N LYS A 490 -6.88 32.80 0.46
CA LYS A 490 -7.91 32.50 1.45
C LYS A 490 -7.36 31.46 2.43
N PHE A 491 -7.50 31.75 3.72
CA PHE A 491 -7.13 30.86 4.83
C PHE A 491 -8.39 30.58 5.64
N VAL A 492 -8.75 29.31 5.78
CA VAL A 492 -9.99 28.88 6.44
C VAL A 492 -9.63 27.97 7.62
N ARG A 493 -9.97 28.41 8.82
CA ARG A 493 -9.78 27.62 10.02
C ARG A 493 -10.85 26.53 10.12
N VAL A 494 -10.43 25.28 10.30
CA VAL A 494 -11.30 24.12 10.49
C VAL A 494 -11.01 23.46 11.83
N GLY A 495 -11.97 22.68 12.36
CA GLY A 495 -11.75 21.94 13.59
C GLY A 495 -10.68 20.85 13.46
N SER A 496 -10.67 20.18 12.30
CA SER A 496 -9.64 19.24 11.86
C SER A 496 -9.58 19.24 10.34
N VAL A 497 -8.39 19.03 9.79
CA VAL A 497 -8.18 18.82 8.36
C VAL A 497 -8.86 17.50 7.97
N PRO A 498 -9.72 17.48 6.92
CA PRO A 498 -10.44 16.27 6.56
C PRO A 498 -9.51 15.19 6.03
N ILE A 499 -9.61 13.98 6.60
CA ILE A 499 -8.84 12.80 6.23
C ILE A 499 -9.76 11.60 5.97
N LEU A 500 -9.38 10.77 5.01
CA LEU A 500 -10.01 9.49 4.75
C LEU A 500 -9.63 8.46 5.84
N ALA A 501 -10.39 7.39 5.96
CA ALA A 501 -10.07 6.27 6.84
C ALA A 501 -8.68 5.62 6.56
N SER A 502 -8.14 5.84 5.35
CA SER A 502 -6.77 5.44 4.98
C SER A 502 -5.67 6.33 5.56
N GLY A 503 -6.03 7.41 6.28
CA GLY A 503 -5.09 8.41 6.78
C GLY A 503 -4.69 9.48 5.76
N LYS A 504 -5.15 9.40 4.50
CA LYS A 504 -4.88 10.39 3.46
C LYS A 504 -5.87 11.55 3.51
N LEU A 505 -5.48 12.71 2.97
CA LEU A 505 -6.36 13.88 2.86
C LEU A 505 -7.64 13.54 2.06
N ASP A 506 -8.79 13.96 2.58
CA ASP A 506 -10.07 13.90 1.87
C ASP A 506 -10.25 15.17 1.02
N LEU A 507 -9.85 15.05 -0.24
CA LEU A 507 -9.85 16.19 -1.17
C LEU A 507 -11.28 16.70 -1.48
N ALA A 508 -12.27 15.80 -1.48
CA ALA A 508 -13.65 16.16 -1.76
C ALA A 508 -14.25 16.96 -0.59
N ALA A 509 -14.07 16.47 0.64
CA ALA A 509 -14.49 17.20 1.84
C ALA A 509 -13.74 18.52 1.97
N GLY A 510 -12.44 18.55 1.65
CA GLY A 510 -11.64 19.77 1.66
C GLY A 510 -12.14 20.83 0.71
N ARG A 511 -12.45 20.48 -0.54
CA ARG A 511 -13.03 21.42 -1.53
C ARG A 511 -14.38 21.98 -1.05
N LYS A 512 -15.23 21.14 -0.47
CA LYS A 512 -16.51 21.57 0.07
C LYS A 512 -16.34 22.58 1.21
N LEU A 513 -15.39 22.36 2.11
CA LEU A 513 -15.10 23.29 3.21
C LEU A 513 -14.47 24.61 2.73
N ALA A 514 -13.75 24.59 1.61
CA ALA A 514 -13.12 25.78 1.04
C ALA A 514 -14.11 26.68 0.28
N GLY A 515 -15.09 26.08 -0.38
CA GLY A 515 -16.09 26.77 -1.21
C GLY A 515 -17.38 27.14 -0.50
N GLY A 516 -17.62 26.60 0.71
CA GLY A 516 -18.84 26.80 1.52
C GLY A 516 -18.88 28.08 2.28
#